data_59a011935c8cdd1abf763be907776600
#
_entry.id   59a011935c8cdd1abf763be907776600
#
_cell.length_a   1.000
_cell.length_b   1.000
_cell.length_c   1.000
_cell.angle_alpha   90.00
_cell.angle_beta   90.00
_cell.angle_gamma   90.00
#
_symmetry.space_group_name_H-M   'P 1'
#
loop_
_entity.id
_entity.type
_entity.pdbx_description
1 polymer ?
#
loop_
_entity_poly.entity_id
_entity_poly.type
_entity_poly.pdbx_seq_one_letter_code
_entity_poly.pdbx_strand_id
1 'polypeptide(L)'
;YNGGGLLRVADTMMDLLAGLTAPGEPSFKIQVNDQHPEFNEDEDNWGLFDELPETSSPIRIAFITSRSTASASELIINGLDPHIEVAMVGGNTFGKQVGQGRWDMHEGVEGLERGDCDVALRLTAFEIVNGENQGGYHRVGLDGTGRFTLCAAEDDISYPFGDPQEASM
;
A
#
# COMPACT_ATOMS: atom_id res chain seq x y z
N TYR A 1 -5.19 7.18 10.84
CA TYR A 1 -6.38 7.05 9.95
C TYR A 1 -6.05 7.49 8.52
N ASN A 2 -5.39 6.63 7.78
CA ASN A 2 -5.02 6.93 6.40
C ASN A 2 -5.67 5.91 5.44
N GLY A 3 -6.61 6.37 4.63
CA GLY A 3 -7.32 5.58 3.63
C GLY A 3 -6.52 5.26 2.38
N GLY A 4 -5.22 5.52 2.38
CA GLY A 4 -4.34 5.32 1.25
C GLY A 4 -4.19 6.55 0.37
N GLY A 5 -3.77 6.36 -0.87
CA GLY A 5 -3.48 7.46 -1.80
C GLY A 5 -2.79 6.97 -3.06
N LEU A 6 -1.80 7.73 -3.48
CA LEU A 6 -1.03 7.45 -4.69
C LEU A 6 0.01 6.36 -4.44
N LEU A 7 0.11 5.40 -5.36
CA LEU A 7 1.07 4.31 -5.33
C LEU A 7 2.52 4.82 -5.16
N ARG A 8 2.92 5.82 -5.95
CA ARG A 8 4.24 6.42 -5.88
C ARG A 8 4.60 7.03 -4.51
N VAL A 9 3.59 7.50 -3.75
CA VAL A 9 3.83 8.03 -2.39
C VAL A 9 4.08 6.90 -1.40
N ALA A 10 3.36 5.78 -1.55
CA ALA A 10 3.61 4.58 -0.75
C ALA A 10 5.00 3.99 -1.05
N ASP A 11 5.39 3.95 -2.32
CA ASP A 11 6.70 3.53 -2.79
C ASP A 11 7.82 4.35 -2.14
N THR A 12 7.82 5.67 -2.34
CA THR A 12 8.79 6.57 -1.67
C THR A 12 8.80 6.41 -0.14
N MET A 13 7.65 6.15 0.49
CA MET A 13 7.61 5.93 1.94
C MET A 13 8.30 4.61 2.31
N MET A 14 8.14 3.56 1.51
CA MET A 14 8.85 2.29 1.71
C MET A 14 10.36 2.45 1.51
N ASP A 15 10.80 3.24 0.53
CA ASP A 15 12.22 3.58 0.32
C ASP A 15 12.80 4.30 1.54
N LEU A 16 12.10 5.29 2.08
CA LEU A 16 12.53 6.00 3.29
C LEU A 16 12.64 5.09 4.51
N LEU A 17 11.83 4.03 4.58
CA LEU A 17 11.81 3.10 5.71
C LEU A 17 12.76 1.91 5.53
N ALA A 18 12.96 1.42 4.32
CA ALA A 18 13.66 0.15 4.08
C ALA A 18 14.67 0.17 2.92
N GLY A 19 14.88 1.27 2.22
CA GLY A 19 15.78 1.32 1.06
C GLY A 19 17.22 0.89 1.36
N LEU A 20 17.71 1.06 2.60
CA LEU A 20 19.02 0.53 3.04
C LEU A 20 18.98 -0.94 3.51
N THR A 21 17.80 -1.44 3.87
CA THR A 21 17.62 -2.81 4.37
C THR A 21 17.57 -3.81 3.23
N ALA A 22 16.90 -3.43 2.13
CA ALA A 22 16.64 -4.31 0.99
C ALA A 22 16.85 -3.61 -0.36
N PRO A 23 18.01 -2.96 -0.63
CA PRO A 23 18.21 -2.16 -1.83
C PRO A 23 18.08 -3.02 -3.09
N GLY A 24 17.22 -2.60 -4.02
CA GLY A 24 16.95 -3.28 -5.27
C GLY A 24 16.04 -4.51 -5.18
N GLU A 25 15.59 -4.90 -3.98
CA GLU A 25 14.60 -5.96 -3.81
C GLU A 25 13.19 -5.43 -4.11
N PRO A 26 12.27 -6.27 -4.58
CA PRO A 26 10.90 -5.85 -4.83
C PRO A 26 10.16 -5.50 -3.54
N SER A 27 9.63 -4.28 -3.46
CA SER A 27 8.74 -3.82 -2.39
C SER A 27 7.29 -4.26 -2.63
N PHE A 28 6.86 -4.19 -3.90
CA PHE A 28 5.54 -4.67 -4.33
C PHE A 28 5.53 -5.05 -5.81
N LYS A 29 4.48 -5.75 -6.23
CA LYS A 29 4.19 -6.08 -7.62
C LYS A 29 2.73 -5.79 -7.94
N ILE A 30 2.51 -5.25 -9.13
CA ILE A 30 1.16 -5.07 -9.69
C ILE A 30 0.78 -6.34 -10.42
N GLN A 31 -0.40 -6.87 -10.14
CA GLN A 31 -0.95 -8.04 -10.82
C GLN A 31 -2.28 -7.70 -11.48
N VAL A 32 -2.42 -8.07 -12.73
CA VAL A 32 -3.67 -8.03 -13.49
C VAL A 32 -4.28 -9.42 -13.59
N ASN A 33 -5.41 -9.52 -14.28
CA ASN A 33 -6.10 -10.81 -14.45
C ASN A 33 -5.29 -11.81 -15.33
N ASP A 34 -5.69 -13.06 -15.30
CA ASP A 34 -5.03 -14.19 -15.97
C ASP A 34 -5.01 -14.08 -17.52
N GLN A 35 -5.69 -13.10 -18.10
CA GLN A 35 -5.69 -12.88 -19.55
C GLN A 35 -4.41 -12.17 -20.01
N HIS A 36 -3.63 -11.61 -19.08
CA HIS A 36 -2.41 -10.85 -19.33
C HIS A 36 -1.27 -11.30 -18.42
N PRO A 37 -0.87 -12.59 -18.48
CA PRO A 37 0.20 -13.11 -17.62
C PRO A 37 1.54 -12.43 -17.86
N GLU A 38 1.82 -12.00 -19.10
CA GLU A 38 3.03 -11.27 -19.48
C GLU A 38 3.19 -9.97 -18.69
N PHE A 39 2.10 -9.30 -18.33
CA PHE A 39 2.12 -8.07 -17.52
C PHE A 39 2.54 -8.36 -16.08
N ASN A 40 2.15 -9.48 -15.54
CA ASN A 40 2.46 -9.84 -14.14
C ASN A 40 3.94 -10.22 -13.95
N GLU A 41 4.61 -10.64 -15.03
CA GLU A 41 6.03 -11.01 -15.04
C GLU A 41 6.94 -9.84 -15.42
N ASP A 42 6.38 -8.71 -15.87
CA ASP A 42 7.13 -7.54 -16.30
C ASP A 42 7.60 -6.74 -15.06
N GLU A 43 8.93 -6.67 -14.90
CA GLU A 43 9.55 -5.95 -13.79
C GLU A 43 9.27 -4.44 -13.80
N ASP A 44 8.89 -3.86 -14.94
CA ASP A 44 8.46 -2.45 -15.03
C ASP A 44 7.17 -2.19 -14.23
N ASN A 45 6.44 -3.23 -13.84
CA ASN A 45 5.26 -3.17 -12.99
C ASN A 45 5.54 -3.44 -11.51
N TRP A 46 6.80 -3.50 -11.12
CA TRP A 46 7.22 -3.71 -9.74
C TRP A 46 7.75 -2.42 -9.12
N GLY A 47 7.48 -2.21 -7.84
CA GLY A 47 8.25 -1.27 -7.03
C GLY A 47 9.50 -1.96 -6.52
N LEU A 48 10.62 -1.28 -6.58
CA LEU A 48 11.88 -1.76 -6.00
C LEU A 48 12.29 -0.80 -4.88
N PHE A 49 12.93 -1.29 -3.86
CA PHE A 49 13.48 -0.42 -2.82
C PHE A 49 14.67 0.38 -3.34
N ASP A 50 14.54 1.69 -3.32
CA ASP A 50 15.59 2.64 -3.65
C ASP A 50 16.24 3.23 -2.39
N GLU A 51 17.57 3.38 -2.42
CA GLU A 51 18.29 4.10 -1.37
C GLU A 51 18.13 5.61 -1.57
N LEU A 52 17.47 6.28 -0.63
CA LEU A 52 17.37 7.74 -0.59
C LEU A 52 18.30 8.32 0.47
N PRO A 53 18.74 9.59 0.34
CA PRO A 53 19.64 10.23 1.31
C PRO A 53 19.11 10.22 2.76
N GLU A 54 17.78 10.23 2.92
CA GLU A 54 17.08 10.25 4.20
C GLU A 54 16.58 8.88 4.64
N THR A 55 16.96 7.79 3.93
CA THR A 55 16.53 6.43 4.26
C THR A 55 16.95 6.06 5.69
N SER A 56 15.99 5.58 6.45
CA SER A 56 16.21 4.94 7.75
C SER A 56 16.38 3.42 7.56
N SER A 57 16.89 2.75 8.58
CA SER A 57 17.06 1.29 8.55
C SER A 57 16.56 0.67 9.85
N PRO A 58 15.28 0.80 10.18
CA PRO A 58 14.74 0.19 11.37
C PRO A 58 14.74 -1.33 11.22
N ILE A 59 15.00 -2.03 12.31
CA ILE A 59 14.89 -3.49 12.37
C ILE A 59 13.46 -3.96 12.63
N ARG A 60 12.61 -3.06 13.11
CA ARG A 60 11.19 -3.30 13.38
C ARG A 60 10.40 -1.99 13.32
N ILE A 61 9.14 -2.09 12.92
CA ILE A 61 8.20 -0.97 12.83
C ILE A 61 6.85 -1.40 13.41
N ALA A 62 6.22 -0.50 14.17
CA ALA A 62 4.83 -0.64 14.56
C ALA A 62 3.97 0.39 13.82
N PHE A 63 2.84 -0.04 13.29
CA PHE A 63 1.85 0.79 12.63
C PHE A 63 0.59 0.91 13.48
N ILE A 64 0.16 2.13 13.77
CA ILE A 64 -1.15 2.36 14.38
C ILE A 64 -2.19 2.25 13.27
N THR A 65 -3.09 1.29 13.37
CA THR A 65 -4.05 0.95 12.33
C THR A 65 -5.49 0.93 12.83
N SER A 66 -6.41 1.08 11.91
CA SER A 66 -7.85 0.96 12.15
C SER A 66 -8.57 0.49 10.88
N ARG A 67 -9.88 0.29 10.95
CA ARG A 67 -10.71 -0.01 9.76
C ARG A 67 -10.70 1.10 8.70
N SER A 68 -10.16 2.26 9.00
CA SER A 68 -9.94 3.35 8.02
C SER A 68 -8.56 3.30 7.34
N THR A 69 -7.65 2.43 7.82
CA THR A 69 -6.37 2.18 7.16
C THR A 69 -6.62 1.30 5.93
N ALA A 70 -6.33 1.80 4.73
CA ALA A 70 -6.71 1.14 3.48
C ALA A 70 -5.73 1.40 2.34
N SER A 71 -5.74 0.54 1.31
CA SER A 71 -5.11 0.78 0.00
C SER A 71 -3.60 1.02 0.12
N ALA A 72 -3.06 2.16 -0.35
CA ALA A 72 -1.64 2.49 -0.29
C ALA A 72 -1.04 2.42 1.13
N SER A 73 -1.83 2.66 2.17
CA SER A 73 -1.38 2.49 3.56
C SER A 73 -1.21 1.01 3.94
N GLU A 74 -2.10 0.14 3.46
CA GLU A 74 -1.96 -1.31 3.62
C GLU A 74 -0.81 -1.86 2.79
N LEU A 75 -0.57 -1.28 1.60
CA LEU A 75 0.57 -1.61 0.76
C LEU A 75 1.90 -1.38 1.48
N ILE A 76 2.08 -0.23 2.15
CA ILE A 76 3.31 0.05 2.91
C ILE A 76 3.55 -1.04 3.95
N ILE A 77 2.54 -1.41 4.72
CA ILE A 77 2.64 -2.44 5.75
C ILE A 77 2.98 -3.80 5.13
N ASN A 78 2.26 -4.19 4.08
CA ASN A 78 2.45 -5.46 3.39
C ASN A 78 3.78 -5.54 2.64
N GLY A 79 4.24 -4.45 2.03
CA GLY A 79 5.50 -4.38 1.29
C GLY A 79 6.73 -4.44 2.19
N LEU A 80 6.63 -3.92 3.40
CA LEU A 80 7.72 -3.97 4.38
C LEU A 80 7.83 -5.32 5.11
N ASP A 81 6.73 -6.07 5.22
CA ASP A 81 6.65 -7.33 5.98
C ASP A 81 7.75 -8.36 5.66
N PRO A 82 8.16 -8.61 4.40
CA PRO A 82 9.25 -9.52 4.10
C PRO A 82 10.65 -9.06 4.55
N HIS A 83 10.82 -7.77 4.80
CA HIS A 83 12.14 -7.15 4.97
C HIS A 83 12.41 -6.64 6.38
N ILE A 84 11.35 -6.30 7.12
CA ILE A 84 11.43 -5.70 8.47
C ILE A 84 10.38 -6.37 9.36
N GLU A 85 10.67 -6.53 10.64
CA GLU A 85 9.66 -6.99 11.61
C GLU A 85 8.56 -5.94 11.75
N VAL A 86 7.32 -6.31 11.34
CA VAL A 86 6.16 -5.42 11.32
C VAL A 86 5.13 -5.86 12.35
N ALA A 87 4.63 -4.91 13.13
CA ALA A 87 3.49 -5.10 14.04
C ALA A 87 2.42 -4.05 13.78
N MET A 88 1.18 -4.40 14.06
CA MET A 88 0.05 -3.47 14.04
C MET A 88 -0.45 -3.23 15.47
N VAL A 89 -0.85 -2.00 15.77
CA VAL A 89 -1.45 -1.60 17.04
C VAL A 89 -2.79 -0.93 16.74
N GLY A 90 -3.81 -1.23 17.52
CA GLY A 90 -5.15 -0.66 17.33
C GLY A 90 -6.14 -1.68 16.78
N GLY A 91 -6.61 -1.49 15.55
CA GLY A 91 -7.59 -2.36 14.91
C GLY A 91 -7.13 -2.89 13.55
N ASN A 92 -7.80 -3.92 13.08
CA ASN A 92 -7.56 -4.47 11.75
C ASN A 92 -7.79 -3.42 10.65
N THR A 93 -7.12 -3.57 9.53
CA THR A 93 -7.24 -2.68 8.36
C THR A 93 -8.50 -2.97 7.53
N PHE A 94 -8.74 -2.15 6.50
CA PHE A 94 -9.94 -2.24 5.67
C PHE A 94 -9.95 -3.47 4.75
N GLY A 95 -8.81 -3.80 4.14
CA GLY A 95 -8.70 -4.87 3.15
C GLY A 95 -8.92 -4.41 1.72
N LYS A 96 -8.33 -3.27 1.31
CA LYS A 96 -8.36 -2.79 -0.08
C LYS A 96 -7.03 -3.09 -0.77
N GLN A 97 -6.87 -4.32 -1.21
CA GLN A 97 -5.67 -4.82 -1.91
C GLN A 97 -5.59 -4.38 -3.39
N VAL A 98 -6.54 -3.60 -3.88
CA VAL A 98 -6.68 -3.28 -5.29
C VAL A 98 -6.39 -1.82 -5.59
N GLY A 99 -5.86 -1.56 -6.79
CA GLY A 99 -5.64 -0.24 -7.33
C GLY A 99 -6.56 0.09 -8.50
N GLN A 100 -6.64 1.38 -8.80
CA GLN A 100 -7.49 1.91 -9.86
C GLN A 100 -6.64 2.54 -10.97
N GLY A 101 -6.91 2.16 -12.20
CA GLY A 101 -6.49 2.89 -13.38
C GLY A 101 -7.42 4.07 -13.66
N ARG A 102 -6.87 5.12 -14.25
CA ARG A 102 -7.62 6.26 -14.77
C ARG A 102 -7.48 6.31 -16.28
N TRP A 103 -8.59 6.42 -16.97
CA TRP A 103 -8.67 6.61 -18.41
C TRP A 103 -9.40 7.92 -18.70
N ASP A 104 -8.71 8.87 -19.31
CA ASP A 104 -9.31 10.11 -19.76
C ASP A 104 -10.02 9.86 -21.10
N MET A 105 -11.30 10.22 -21.20
CA MET A 105 -12.16 9.82 -22.33
C MET A 105 -11.77 10.48 -23.66
N HIS A 106 -10.93 11.52 -23.64
CA HIS A 106 -10.36 12.10 -24.86
C HIS A 106 -9.14 11.33 -25.40
N GLU A 107 -8.50 10.49 -24.57
CA GLU A 107 -7.35 9.69 -24.99
C GLU A 107 -7.80 8.51 -25.86
N GLY A 108 -7.19 8.35 -27.03
CA GLY A 108 -7.49 7.27 -27.96
C GLY A 108 -8.73 7.48 -28.85
N VAL A 109 -9.39 8.63 -28.78
CA VAL A 109 -10.47 8.99 -29.69
C VAL A 109 -9.96 10.02 -30.69
N GLU A 110 -9.88 9.62 -31.96
CA GLU A 110 -9.41 10.48 -33.05
C GLU A 110 -10.30 11.73 -33.17
N GLY A 111 -9.67 12.91 -33.13
CA GLY A 111 -10.36 14.19 -33.25
C GLY A 111 -10.95 14.75 -31.94
N LEU A 112 -10.75 14.09 -30.80
CA LEU A 112 -11.12 14.60 -29.49
C LEU A 112 -9.87 15.12 -28.78
N GLU A 113 -9.83 16.40 -28.43
CA GLU A 113 -8.72 17.01 -27.72
C GLU A 113 -9.01 17.16 -26.23
N ARG A 114 -7.95 17.33 -25.43
CA ARG A 114 -8.08 17.64 -24.02
C ARG A 114 -8.82 18.97 -23.85
N GLY A 115 -9.94 18.96 -23.12
CA GLY A 115 -10.83 20.12 -22.96
C GLY A 115 -12.15 19.97 -23.68
N ASP A 116 -12.23 19.10 -24.72
CA ASP A 116 -13.51 18.78 -25.36
C ASP A 116 -14.37 17.84 -24.51
N CYS A 117 -13.69 16.98 -23.71
CA CYS A 117 -14.38 16.10 -22.76
C CYS A 117 -13.49 15.90 -21.51
N ASP A 118 -13.86 16.54 -20.41
CA ASP A 118 -13.15 16.41 -19.13
C ASP A 118 -13.66 15.22 -18.29
N VAL A 119 -14.22 14.20 -18.93
CA VAL A 119 -14.67 12.99 -18.26
C VAL A 119 -13.55 11.96 -18.19
N ALA A 120 -13.31 11.45 -16.99
CA ALA A 120 -12.37 10.35 -16.78
C ALA A 120 -13.09 9.14 -16.16
N LEU A 121 -12.75 7.96 -16.68
CA LEU A 121 -13.20 6.68 -16.12
C LEU A 121 -12.15 6.17 -15.13
N ARG A 122 -12.58 5.80 -13.92
CA ARG A 122 -11.72 5.15 -12.92
C ARG A 122 -12.27 3.77 -12.64
N LEU A 123 -11.48 2.76 -12.97
CA LEU A 123 -11.84 1.36 -12.75
C LEU A 123 -10.81 0.67 -11.85
N THR A 124 -11.27 -0.28 -11.06
CA THR A 124 -10.38 -1.26 -10.43
C THR A 124 -9.72 -2.08 -11.53
N ALA A 125 -8.40 -1.98 -11.64
CA ALA A 125 -7.64 -2.50 -12.77
C ALA A 125 -6.62 -3.57 -12.37
N PHE A 126 -6.15 -3.55 -11.13
CA PHE A 126 -5.07 -4.43 -10.69
C PHE A 126 -5.18 -4.74 -9.20
N GLU A 127 -4.57 -5.83 -8.82
CA GLU A 127 -4.26 -6.22 -7.45
C GLU A 127 -2.80 -5.87 -7.13
N ILE A 128 -2.49 -5.69 -5.85
CA ILE A 128 -1.13 -5.41 -5.40
C ILE A 128 -0.73 -6.46 -4.38
N VAL A 129 0.43 -7.07 -4.59
CA VAL A 129 1.07 -8.01 -3.66
C VAL A 129 2.43 -7.47 -3.24
N ASN A 130 3.04 -8.00 -2.18
CA ASN A 130 4.40 -7.64 -1.81
C ASN A 130 5.44 -8.32 -2.71
N GLY A 131 6.72 -8.05 -2.49
CA GLY A 131 7.82 -8.59 -3.28
C GLY A 131 7.85 -10.12 -3.35
N GLU A 132 7.36 -10.80 -2.32
CA GLU A 132 7.23 -12.28 -2.23
C GLU A 132 5.91 -12.82 -2.81
N ASN A 133 5.14 -12.00 -3.54
CA ASN A 133 3.82 -12.34 -4.09
C ASN A 133 2.75 -12.64 -3.02
N GLN A 134 2.89 -12.08 -1.84
CA GLN A 134 1.93 -12.25 -0.76
C GLN A 134 0.93 -11.08 -0.75
N GLY A 135 -0.33 -11.45 -0.74
CA GLY A 135 -1.50 -10.56 -0.62
C GLY A 135 -2.52 -11.18 0.32
N GLY A 136 -3.74 -11.40 -0.19
CA GLY A 136 -4.80 -12.13 0.51
C GLY A 136 -5.55 -11.34 1.57
N TYR A 137 -5.28 -10.03 1.70
CA TYR A 137 -5.99 -9.19 2.67
C TYR A 137 -7.25 -8.51 2.10
N HIS A 138 -7.61 -8.79 0.85
CA HIS A 138 -8.82 -8.22 0.24
C HIS A 138 -10.07 -8.54 1.08
N ARG A 139 -10.78 -7.50 1.51
CA ARG A 139 -11.97 -7.54 2.37
C ARG A 139 -11.80 -8.07 3.80
N VAL A 140 -10.70 -8.73 4.09
CA VAL A 140 -10.44 -9.28 5.44
C VAL A 140 -9.49 -8.42 6.28
N GLY A 141 -8.75 -7.50 5.63
CA GLY A 141 -7.72 -6.69 6.26
C GLY A 141 -6.43 -7.48 6.50
N LEU A 142 -5.37 -6.79 6.89
CA LEU A 142 -4.05 -7.39 7.06
C LEU A 142 -4.01 -8.44 8.17
N ASP A 143 -4.66 -8.18 9.30
CA ASP A 143 -4.78 -9.14 10.41
C ASP A 143 -5.47 -10.44 9.97
N GLY A 144 -6.48 -10.33 9.09
CA GLY A 144 -7.19 -11.48 8.55
C GLY A 144 -6.33 -12.45 7.72
N THR A 145 -5.12 -12.06 7.34
CA THR A 145 -4.15 -12.96 6.65
C THR A 145 -3.43 -13.90 7.62
N GLY A 146 -3.42 -13.61 8.89
CA GLY A 146 -2.67 -14.34 9.90
C GLY A 146 -1.14 -14.15 9.86
N ARG A 147 -0.64 -13.25 9.00
CA ARG A 147 0.80 -12.94 8.89
C ARG A 147 1.25 -11.87 9.88
N PHE A 148 0.38 -10.94 10.21
CA PHE A 148 0.72 -9.79 11.04
C PHE A 148 0.36 -10.02 12.50
N THR A 149 1.19 -9.50 13.39
CA THR A 149 0.87 -9.41 14.81
C THR A 149 0.04 -8.16 15.06
N LEU A 150 -1.21 -8.34 15.51
CA LEU A 150 -2.07 -7.25 15.93
C LEU A 150 -2.11 -7.15 17.46
N CYS A 151 -1.61 -6.05 18.00
CA CYS A 151 -1.82 -5.64 19.37
C CYS A 151 -3.13 -4.84 19.45
N ALA A 152 -4.24 -5.51 19.75
CA ALA A 152 -5.54 -4.87 19.76
C ALA A 152 -5.62 -3.76 20.83
N ALA A 153 -5.98 -2.56 20.40
CA ALA A 153 -6.22 -1.40 21.27
C ALA A 153 -7.41 -0.62 20.71
N GLU A 154 -8.26 -0.14 21.59
CA GLU A 154 -9.36 0.74 21.19
C GLU A 154 -8.85 2.15 21.02
N ASP A 155 -9.27 2.80 19.93
CA ASP A 155 -9.02 4.21 19.71
C ASP A 155 -9.95 5.06 20.57
N ASP A 156 -9.39 5.92 21.39
CA ASP A 156 -10.14 6.83 22.26
C ASP A 156 -9.91 8.29 21.85
N ILE A 157 -10.80 8.80 21.01
CA ILE A 157 -10.78 10.17 20.50
C ILE A 157 -10.97 11.25 21.60
N SER A 158 -11.18 10.88 22.87
CA SER A 158 -11.18 11.84 23.97
C SER A 158 -9.80 12.32 24.36
N TYR A 159 -8.76 11.61 23.95
CA TYR A 159 -7.37 12.01 24.11
C TYR A 159 -6.88 12.82 22.92
N PRO A 160 -5.99 13.81 23.14
CA PRO A 160 -5.28 14.46 22.03
C PRO A 160 -4.44 13.48 21.21
N PHE A 161 -4.31 13.74 19.92
CA PHE A 161 -3.47 12.90 19.04
C PHE A 161 -2.03 12.81 19.57
N GLY A 162 -1.55 11.58 19.75
CA GLY A 162 -0.21 11.31 20.28
C GLY A 162 -0.10 11.36 21.82
N ASP A 163 -1.21 11.37 22.54
CA ASP A 163 -1.20 11.29 24.01
C ASP A 163 -0.75 9.89 24.46
N PRO A 164 0.33 9.76 25.27
CA PRO A 164 0.83 8.46 25.72
C PRO A 164 -0.12 7.72 26.68
N GLN A 165 -1.22 8.32 27.09
CA GLN A 165 -2.25 7.68 27.90
C GLN A 165 -3.36 7.03 27.07
N GLU A 166 -3.39 7.30 25.76
CA GLU A 166 -4.30 6.66 24.84
C GLU A 166 -3.81 5.23 24.53
N ALA A 167 -4.74 4.25 24.53
CA ALA A 167 -4.40 2.82 24.52
C ALA A 167 -3.67 2.33 23.27
N SER A 168 -3.78 3.05 22.16
CA SER A 168 -3.11 2.70 20.89
C SER A 168 -1.69 3.27 20.77
N MET A 169 -1.26 4.11 21.72
CA MET A 169 0.07 4.72 21.76
C MET A 169 1.03 3.96 22.67
#